data_3118e3673e927dd561f6975d204a26f1
#
_entry.id   3118e3673e927dd561f6975d204a26f1
#
_cell.length_a   1.000
_cell.length_b   1.000
_cell.length_c   1.000
_cell.angle_alpha   90.00
_cell.angle_beta   90.00
_cell.angle_gamma   90.00
#
_symmetry.space_group_name_H-M   'P 1'
#
loop_
_entity.id
_entity.type
_entity.pdbx_description
1 polymer ?
#
loop_
_entity_poly.entity_id
_entity_poly.type
_entity_poly.pdbx_seq_one_letter_code
_entity_poly.pdbx_strand_id
1 'polypeptide(L)'
;MKKLIAILLIIVFNLNTLLVSAETLQGGVEKTDTYEQQLQKELFTGEVEMLEKKDVINMTVSQVLDANISMEGDEFFAEVTSEVVGDKGVIIPKGTIAHGKITQSVDPKSMGRSGWIELDFDYLITPDGREIPIEGKMSTKLHPVAEATKIIAQDVGYTVAGGAVGGLMALNWLGLEAAIASQGYTLAGGAAIGSAVGLGMALLRKGHDVLIAPGDEIRVKINT
;
A
#
# COMPACT_ATOMS: atom_id res chain seq x y z
N MET A 1 -52.96 55.64 -53.47
CA MET A 1 -52.08 56.09 -52.39
C MET A 1 -52.34 55.26 -51.08
N LYS A 2 -53.55 55.08 -50.64
CA LYS A 2 -53.78 54.32 -49.36
C LYS A 2 -53.27 52.84 -49.33
N LYS A 3 -53.34 52.10 -50.46
CA LYS A 3 -52.84 50.74 -50.58
C LYS A 3 -51.32 50.67 -50.55
N LEU A 4 -50.61 51.66 -51.06
CA LEU A 4 -49.16 51.73 -51.07
C LEU A 4 -48.60 52.00 -49.68
N ILE A 5 -49.29 52.85 -48.89
CA ILE A 5 -48.91 53.12 -47.49
C ILE A 5 -49.09 51.87 -46.61
N ALA A 6 -50.20 51.11 -46.83
CA ALA A 6 -50.42 49.85 -46.08
C ALA A 6 -49.33 48.79 -46.35
N ILE A 7 -48.87 48.65 -47.61
CA ILE A 7 -47.80 47.74 -47.98
C ILE A 7 -46.47 48.18 -47.37
N LEU A 8 -46.17 49.49 -47.39
CA LEU A 8 -44.97 50.03 -46.78
C LEU A 8 -44.92 49.80 -45.27
N LEU A 9 -46.07 49.97 -44.55
CA LEU A 9 -46.18 49.70 -43.15
C LEU A 9 -45.96 48.23 -42.79
N ILE A 10 -46.45 47.28 -43.59
CA ILE A 10 -46.24 45.85 -43.39
C ILE A 10 -44.76 45.49 -43.60
N ILE A 11 -44.09 46.06 -44.59
CA ILE A 11 -42.66 45.83 -44.84
C ILE A 11 -41.82 46.34 -43.64
N VAL A 12 -42.10 47.55 -43.15
CA VAL A 12 -41.38 48.13 -42.00
C VAL A 12 -41.60 47.31 -40.72
N PHE A 13 -42.84 46.80 -40.50
CA PHE A 13 -43.14 45.97 -39.35
C PHE A 13 -42.39 44.61 -39.38
N ASN A 14 -42.32 43.96 -40.55
CA ASN A 14 -41.60 42.71 -40.70
C ASN A 14 -40.04 42.92 -40.60
N LEU A 15 -39.55 44.06 -41.03
CA LEU A 15 -38.13 44.38 -40.90
C LEU A 15 -37.70 44.56 -39.44
N ASN A 16 -38.55 45.19 -38.61
CA ASN A 16 -38.29 45.33 -37.18
C ASN A 16 -38.35 44.00 -36.41
N THR A 17 -39.25 43.06 -36.77
CA THR A 17 -39.29 41.73 -36.15
C THR A 17 -38.05 40.87 -36.51
N LEU A 18 -37.49 41.04 -37.72
CA LEU A 18 -36.26 40.38 -38.13
C LEU A 18 -35.04 40.92 -37.38
N LEU A 19 -34.95 42.23 -37.15
CA LEU A 19 -33.88 42.84 -36.36
C LEU A 19 -33.92 42.42 -34.89
N VAL A 20 -35.08 42.38 -34.27
CA VAL A 20 -35.24 41.91 -32.86
C VAL A 20 -34.87 40.45 -32.72
N SER A 21 -35.16 39.59 -33.72
CA SER A 21 -34.76 38.17 -33.68
C SER A 21 -33.26 38.00 -33.83
N ALA A 22 -32.55 38.86 -34.58
CA ALA A 22 -31.11 38.80 -34.72
C ALA A 22 -30.37 39.20 -33.41
N GLU A 23 -30.85 40.23 -32.72
CA GLU A 23 -30.27 40.63 -31.42
C GLU A 23 -30.48 39.57 -30.33
N THR A 24 -31.60 38.86 -30.31
CA THR A 24 -31.85 37.78 -29.34
C THR A 24 -30.96 36.56 -29.61
N LEU A 25 -30.62 36.28 -30.85
CA LEU A 25 -29.70 35.18 -31.19
C LEU A 25 -28.22 35.51 -30.83
N GLN A 26 -27.78 36.76 -31.03
CA GLN A 26 -26.43 37.18 -30.66
C GLN A 26 -26.23 37.23 -29.14
N GLY A 27 -27.20 37.68 -28.36
CA GLY A 27 -27.14 37.74 -26.92
C GLY A 27 -27.09 36.34 -26.27
N GLY A 28 -27.68 35.34 -26.90
CA GLY A 28 -27.66 33.93 -26.39
C GLY A 28 -26.29 33.25 -26.63
N VAL A 29 -25.65 33.49 -27.75
CA VAL A 29 -24.33 32.91 -28.08
C VAL A 29 -23.24 33.51 -27.21
N GLU A 30 -23.24 34.81 -27.00
CA GLU A 30 -22.20 35.48 -26.21
C GLU A 30 -22.22 35.08 -24.70
N LYS A 31 -23.40 34.78 -24.17
CA LYS A 31 -23.50 34.25 -22.79
C LYS A 31 -23.04 32.78 -22.68
N THR A 32 -23.31 31.96 -23.66
CA THR A 32 -22.92 30.56 -23.65
C THR A 32 -21.39 30.43 -23.74
N ASP A 33 -20.75 31.19 -24.61
CA ASP A 33 -19.28 31.20 -24.74
C ASP A 33 -18.60 31.69 -23.44
N THR A 34 -19.21 32.64 -22.74
CA THR A 34 -18.68 33.19 -21.49
C THR A 34 -18.77 32.14 -20.36
N TYR A 35 -19.88 31.38 -20.27
CA TYR A 35 -20.02 30.32 -19.26
C TYR A 35 -19.09 29.15 -19.55
N GLU A 36 -18.94 28.75 -20.79
CA GLU A 36 -18.00 27.68 -21.17
C GLU A 36 -16.53 28.10 -20.96
N GLN A 37 -16.16 29.34 -21.25
CA GLN A 37 -14.84 29.86 -20.95
C GLN A 37 -14.59 30.00 -19.45
N GLN A 38 -15.58 30.35 -18.65
CA GLN A 38 -15.45 30.37 -17.19
C GLN A 38 -15.32 28.97 -16.61
N LEU A 39 -16.14 28.02 -17.06
CA LEU A 39 -16.02 26.63 -16.66
C LEU A 39 -14.67 26.01 -17.06
N GLN A 40 -14.19 26.27 -18.26
CA GLN A 40 -12.86 25.83 -18.65
C GLN A 40 -11.76 26.51 -17.83
N LYS A 41 -11.91 27.78 -17.51
CA LYS A 41 -10.94 28.50 -16.68
C LYS A 41 -10.92 27.97 -15.24
N GLU A 42 -12.06 27.61 -14.65
CA GLU A 42 -12.14 26.98 -13.34
C GLU A 42 -11.61 25.52 -13.36
N LEU A 43 -11.83 24.79 -14.47
CA LEU A 43 -11.31 23.43 -14.64
C LEU A 43 -9.78 23.40 -14.86
N PHE A 44 -9.20 24.45 -15.44
CA PHE A 44 -7.77 24.51 -15.78
C PHE A 44 -6.94 25.45 -14.88
N THR A 45 -7.54 26.15 -13.91
CA THR A 45 -6.80 26.91 -12.89
C THR A 45 -6.48 26.07 -11.65
N GLY A 46 -6.69 24.77 -11.68
CA GLY A 46 -6.10 23.86 -10.73
C GLY A 46 -4.58 23.95 -10.87
N GLU A 47 -3.97 24.78 -10.05
CA GLU A 47 -2.52 24.79 -9.86
C GLU A 47 -2.15 23.38 -9.42
N VAL A 48 -1.44 22.66 -10.29
CA VAL A 48 -1.05 21.27 -10.03
C VAL A 48 -0.03 21.30 -8.90
N GLU A 49 -0.47 21.01 -7.69
CA GLU A 49 0.43 20.77 -6.58
C GLU A 49 0.94 19.34 -6.73
N MET A 50 2.25 19.21 -6.92
CA MET A 50 2.88 17.90 -7.03
C MET A 50 3.12 17.35 -5.63
N LEU A 51 2.83 16.06 -5.46
CA LEU A 51 3.25 15.31 -4.28
C LEU A 51 4.78 15.34 -4.19
N GLU A 52 5.30 15.72 -3.04
CA GLU A 52 6.75 15.70 -2.84
C GLU A 52 7.26 14.27 -2.66
N LYS A 53 8.47 14.01 -3.13
CA LYS A 53 9.17 12.70 -3.10
C LYS A 53 9.30 12.05 -1.71
N LYS A 54 8.77 12.65 -0.66
CA LYS A 54 8.86 12.19 0.74
C LYS A 54 7.51 11.99 1.41
N ASP A 55 6.43 12.22 0.71
CA ASP A 55 5.10 12.10 1.30
C ASP A 55 4.81 10.64 1.63
N VAL A 56 4.30 10.45 2.84
CA VAL A 56 3.87 9.14 3.34
C VAL A 56 2.36 9.12 3.37
N ILE A 57 1.77 8.19 2.65
CA ILE A 57 0.33 7.99 2.66
C ILE A 57 0.01 6.81 3.59
N ASN A 58 -0.90 7.04 4.54
CA ASN A 58 -1.44 5.97 5.36
C ASN A 58 -2.67 5.38 4.66
N MET A 59 -2.64 4.08 4.46
CA MET A 59 -3.68 3.34 3.77
C MET A 59 -4.07 2.09 4.55
N THR A 60 -5.29 1.62 4.35
CA THR A 60 -5.80 0.35 4.88
C THR A 60 -6.05 -0.60 3.74
N VAL A 61 -5.52 -1.81 3.82
CA VAL A 61 -5.68 -2.82 2.77
C VAL A 61 -7.10 -3.40 2.83
N SER A 62 -7.72 -3.57 1.67
CA SER A 62 -9.11 -4.06 1.55
C SER A 62 -9.20 -5.58 1.48
N GLN A 63 -8.12 -6.27 1.21
CA GLN A 63 -8.06 -7.73 1.05
C GLN A 63 -6.88 -8.35 1.80
N VAL A 64 -6.91 -9.69 1.93
CA VAL A 64 -5.80 -10.43 2.56
C VAL A 64 -4.62 -10.49 1.59
N LEU A 65 -3.44 -10.07 2.04
CA LEU A 65 -2.17 -10.28 1.34
C LEU A 65 -1.30 -11.20 2.19
N ASP A 66 -1.07 -12.40 1.72
CA ASP A 66 -0.34 -13.46 2.42
C ASP A 66 0.79 -13.97 1.55
N ALA A 67 2.02 -13.95 2.07
CA ALA A 67 3.20 -14.40 1.35
C ALA A 67 3.12 -15.85 0.84
N ASN A 68 2.29 -16.70 1.48
CA ASN A 68 2.12 -18.10 1.07
C ASN A 68 1.09 -18.30 -0.06
N ILE A 69 0.18 -17.34 -0.28
CA ILE A 69 -0.96 -17.51 -1.18
C ILE A 69 -0.88 -16.51 -2.32
N SER A 70 -0.45 -15.28 -2.04
CA SER A 70 -0.40 -14.20 -3.01
C SER A 70 0.75 -14.42 -4.00
N MET A 71 0.46 -14.19 -5.27
CA MET A 71 1.39 -14.38 -6.37
C MET A 71 1.91 -13.04 -6.91
N GLU A 72 3.09 -13.09 -7.52
CA GLU A 72 3.61 -11.96 -8.28
C GLU A 72 2.66 -11.60 -9.43
N GLY A 73 2.29 -10.34 -9.53
CA GLY A 73 1.31 -9.82 -10.48
C GLY A 73 -0.12 -9.73 -9.95
N ASP A 74 -0.44 -10.24 -8.76
CA ASP A 74 -1.75 -10.07 -8.15
C ASP A 74 -2.03 -8.59 -7.88
N GLU A 75 -3.23 -8.15 -8.23
CA GLU A 75 -3.70 -6.78 -8.01
C GLU A 75 -4.42 -6.69 -6.67
N PHE A 76 -4.28 -5.55 -6.01
CA PHE A 76 -4.95 -5.28 -4.74
C PHE A 76 -5.37 -3.81 -4.64
N PHE A 77 -6.28 -3.56 -3.70
CA PHE A 77 -6.79 -2.22 -3.41
C PHE A 77 -6.56 -1.88 -1.94
N ALA A 78 -6.26 -0.60 -1.70
CA ALA A 78 -6.16 -0.04 -0.36
C ALA A 78 -6.91 1.30 -0.31
N GLU A 79 -7.45 1.64 0.85
CA GLU A 79 -8.16 2.89 1.08
C GLU A 79 -7.29 3.85 1.89
N VAL A 80 -7.18 5.10 1.46
CA VAL A 80 -6.46 6.16 2.16
C VAL A 80 -7.23 6.54 3.43
N THR A 81 -6.59 6.38 4.58
CA THR A 81 -7.21 6.60 5.89
C THR A 81 -7.07 8.03 6.40
N SER A 82 -6.03 8.75 5.96
CA SER A 82 -5.76 10.13 6.33
C SER A 82 -5.54 10.98 5.08
N GLU A 83 -6.12 12.17 5.06
CA GLU A 83 -5.89 13.12 3.98
C GLU A 83 -4.43 13.55 3.91
N VAL A 84 -3.93 13.75 2.70
CA VAL A 84 -2.63 14.38 2.45
C VAL A 84 -2.87 15.83 2.10
N VAL A 85 -2.30 16.72 2.90
CA VAL A 85 -2.50 18.16 2.77
C VAL A 85 -1.19 18.78 2.29
N GLY A 86 -1.25 19.55 1.20
CA GLY A 86 -0.14 20.38 0.73
C GLY A 86 -0.28 21.83 1.19
N ASP A 87 0.57 22.69 0.66
CA ASP A 87 0.59 24.12 1.02
C ASP A 87 -0.69 24.87 0.63
N LYS A 88 -1.42 24.38 -0.36
CA LYS A 88 -2.61 25.02 -0.94
C LYS A 88 -3.92 24.31 -0.63
N GLY A 89 -3.89 23.19 0.06
CA GLY A 89 -5.08 22.45 0.43
C GLY A 89 -4.92 20.92 0.43
N VAL A 90 -6.04 20.20 0.39
CA VAL A 90 -6.03 18.74 0.38
C VAL A 90 -5.67 18.24 -1.03
N ILE A 91 -4.55 17.53 -1.13
CA ILE A 91 -4.07 16.92 -2.38
C ILE A 91 -4.76 15.57 -2.58
N ILE A 92 -4.75 14.71 -1.53
CA ILE A 92 -5.38 13.39 -1.55
C ILE A 92 -6.39 13.35 -0.41
N PRO A 93 -7.68 13.29 -0.70
CA PRO A 93 -8.70 13.19 0.32
C PRO A 93 -8.76 11.79 0.93
N LYS A 94 -9.22 11.73 2.18
CA LYS A 94 -9.56 10.46 2.83
C LYS A 94 -10.63 9.71 2.02
N GLY A 95 -10.55 8.37 1.98
CA GLY A 95 -11.45 7.53 1.19
C GLY A 95 -11.03 7.39 -0.28
N THR A 96 -9.86 7.94 -0.64
CA THR A 96 -9.24 7.67 -1.95
C THR A 96 -8.84 6.20 -2.02
N ILE A 97 -9.14 5.54 -3.12
CA ILE A 97 -8.77 4.15 -3.37
C ILE A 97 -7.43 4.11 -4.08
N ALA A 98 -6.46 3.41 -3.50
CA ALA A 98 -5.18 3.14 -4.12
C ALA A 98 -5.22 1.76 -4.79
N HIS A 99 -4.77 1.70 -6.04
CA HIS A 99 -4.52 0.45 -6.75
C HIS A 99 -3.04 0.11 -6.67
N GLY A 100 -2.76 -1.18 -6.52
CA GLY A 100 -1.39 -1.67 -6.50
C GLY A 100 -1.28 -3.11 -6.97
N LYS A 101 -0.03 -3.53 -7.20
CA LYS A 101 0.35 -4.88 -7.63
C LYS A 101 1.41 -5.47 -6.71
N ILE A 102 1.35 -6.77 -6.53
CA ILE A 102 2.41 -7.52 -5.84
C ILE A 102 3.54 -7.74 -6.84
N THR A 103 4.69 -7.12 -6.57
CA THR A 103 5.87 -7.27 -7.43
C THR A 103 6.73 -8.45 -7.04
N GLN A 104 6.75 -8.80 -5.76
CA GLN A 104 7.41 -10.01 -5.28
C GLN A 104 6.67 -10.59 -4.09
N SER A 105 6.53 -11.91 -4.05
CA SER A 105 6.04 -12.67 -2.91
C SER A 105 6.99 -13.83 -2.65
N VAL A 106 7.50 -13.92 -1.44
CA VAL A 106 8.46 -14.95 -1.04
C VAL A 106 7.98 -15.65 0.21
N ASP A 107 7.74 -16.93 0.08
CA ASP A 107 7.36 -17.80 1.20
C ASP A 107 8.42 -17.84 2.30
N PRO A 108 8.00 -18.01 3.56
CA PRO A 108 8.93 -18.26 4.63
C PRO A 108 9.64 -19.61 4.42
N LYS A 109 10.96 -19.60 4.63
CA LYS A 109 11.82 -20.77 4.41
C LYS A 109 12.27 -21.36 5.74
N SER A 110 12.82 -22.56 5.70
CA SER A 110 13.48 -23.22 6.82
C SER A 110 14.64 -22.35 7.36
N MET A 111 15.14 -22.67 8.55
CA MET A 111 16.14 -21.90 9.29
C MET A 111 15.63 -20.53 9.74
N GLY A 112 14.34 -20.40 10.03
CA GLY A 112 13.75 -19.18 10.56
C GLY A 112 13.67 -17.99 9.62
N ARG A 113 13.93 -18.17 8.31
CA ARG A 113 13.84 -17.10 7.33
C ARG A 113 12.40 -16.70 7.08
N SER A 114 12.07 -15.45 7.40
CA SER A 114 10.73 -14.90 7.23
C SER A 114 10.36 -14.73 5.76
N GLY A 115 9.08 -14.92 5.45
CA GLY A 115 8.50 -14.50 4.18
C GLY A 115 8.48 -12.97 4.05
N TRP A 116 8.25 -12.46 2.88
CA TRP A 116 8.07 -11.04 2.63
C TRP A 116 7.31 -10.80 1.32
N ILE A 117 6.64 -9.66 1.26
CA ILE A 117 5.89 -9.21 0.11
C ILE A 117 6.38 -7.81 -0.26
N GLU A 118 6.52 -7.55 -1.54
CA GLU A 118 6.78 -6.23 -2.10
C GLU A 118 5.58 -5.76 -2.90
N LEU A 119 5.11 -4.57 -2.56
CA LEU A 119 3.92 -3.94 -3.12
C LEU A 119 4.35 -2.72 -3.93
N ASP A 120 3.81 -2.56 -5.12
CA ASP A 120 3.95 -1.40 -5.98
C ASP A 120 2.57 -0.77 -6.21
N PHE A 121 2.47 0.55 -6.06
CA PHE A 121 1.24 1.31 -6.23
C PHE A 121 1.39 2.16 -7.49
N ASP A 122 0.41 2.08 -8.39
CA ASP A 122 0.46 2.71 -9.72
C ASP A 122 -0.48 3.91 -9.86
N TYR A 123 -1.67 3.89 -9.24
CA TYR A 123 -2.58 5.03 -9.27
C TYR A 123 -3.52 5.10 -8.07
N LEU A 124 -4.07 6.30 -7.85
CA LEU A 124 -5.10 6.60 -6.86
C LEU A 124 -6.38 7.01 -7.57
N ILE A 125 -7.53 6.55 -7.08
CA ILE A 125 -8.86 6.99 -7.51
C ILE A 125 -9.48 7.79 -6.38
N THR A 126 -9.61 9.09 -6.57
CA THR A 126 -10.21 9.98 -5.57
C THR A 126 -11.75 9.81 -5.52
N PRO A 127 -12.43 10.19 -4.42
CA PRO A 127 -13.88 10.05 -4.31
C PRO A 127 -14.68 10.82 -5.36
N ASP A 128 -14.09 11.84 -5.97
CA ASP A 128 -14.65 12.61 -7.09
C ASP A 128 -14.39 11.96 -8.47
N GLY A 129 -13.74 10.78 -8.49
CA GLY A 129 -13.50 9.99 -9.70
C GLY A 129 -12.26 10.39 -10.49
N ARG A 130 -11.39 11.25 -9.95
CA ARG A 130 -10.12 11.58 -10.60
C ARG A 130 -9.12 10.46 -10.37
N GLU A 131 -8.38 10.11 -11.40
CA GLU A 131 -7.27 9.18 -11.37
C GLU A 131 -5.95 9.94 -11.30
N ILE A 132 -5.15 9.65 -10.27
CA ILE A 132 -3.87 10.30 -10.02
C ILE A 132 -2.80 9.22 -10.12
N PRO A 133 -1.91 9.26 -11.14
CA PRO A 133 -0.81 8.32 -11.24
C PRO A 133 0.19 8.59 -10.12
N ILE A 134 0.65 7.52 -9.47
CA ILE A 134 1.68 7.58 -8.42
C ILE A 134 2.72 6.49 -8.64
N GLU A 135 3.90 6.68 -8.09
CA GLU A 135 4.89 5.62 -7.93
C GLU A 135 5.12 5.40 -6.43
N GLY A 136 4.45 4.43 -5.85
CA GLY A 136 4.56 4.09 -4.43
C GLY A 136 5.10 2.69 -4.25
N LYS A 137 6.10 2.51 -3.38
CA LYS A 137 6.64 1.19 -3.06
C LYS A 137 6.61 0.91 -1.57
N MET A 138 6.23 -0.30 -1.24
CA MET A 138 6.29 -0.81 0.12
C MET A 138 6.88 -2.21 0.12
N SER A 139 7.76 -2.50 1.06
CA SER A 139 8.30 -3.84 1.26
C SER A 139 8.20 -4.22 2.72
N THR A 140 7.70 -5.42 2.98
CA THR A 140 7.67 -6.02 4.32
C THR A 140 8.98 -6.72 4.68
N LYS A 141 9.96 -6.69 3.78
CA LYS A 141 11.27 -7.33 3.97
C LYS A 141 12.02 -6.71 5.14
N LEU A 142 12.39 -7.55 6.11
CA LEU A 142 13.24 -7.13 7.21
C LEU A 142 14.63 -6.76 6.70
N HIS A 143 15.24 -5.78 7.37
CA HIS A 143 16.63 -5.41 7.04
C HIS A 143 17.55 -6.64 7.21
N PRO A 144 18.41 -6.96 6.24
CA PRO A 144 19.20 -8.22 6.24
C PRO A 144 19.98 -8.46 7.54
N VAL A 145 20.52 -7.41 8.13
CA VAL A 145 21.27 -7.50 9.41
C VAL A 145 20.34 -7.84 10.57
N ALA A 146 19.16 -7.22 10.63
CA ALA A 146 18.19 -7.48 11.70
C ALA A 146 17.62 -8.90 11.61
N GLU A 147 17.35 -9.40 10.40
CA GLU A 147 16.91 -10.77 10.17
C GLU A 147 17.99 -11.78 10.58
N ALA A 148 19.23 -11.59 10.09
CA ALA A 148 20.34 -12.46 10.45
C ALA A 148 20.60 -12.50 11.95
N THR A 149 20.57 -11.35 12.62
CA THR A 149 20.76 -11.27 14.09
C THR A 149 19.64 -12.01 14.83
N LYS A 150 18.39 -11.85 14.40
CA LYS A 150 17.24 -12.55 14.98
C LYS A 150 17.36 -14.07 14.81
N ILE A 151 17.72 -14.54 13.61
CA ILE A 151 17.89 -15.97 13.33
C ILE A 151 19.00 -16.56 14.20
N ILE A 152 20.19 -15.93 14.22
CA ILE A 152 21.34 -16.41 15.01
C ILE A 152 20.98 -16.45 16.49
N ALA A 153 20.38 -15.42 17.04
CA ALA A 153 20.01 -15.37 18.46
C ALA A 153 19.01 -16.50 18.82
N GLN A 154 18.06 -16.78 17.94
CA GLN A 154 17.10 -17.86 18.17
C GLN A 154 17.74 -19.24 18.01
N ASP A 155 18.60 -19.46 17.03
CA ASP A 155 19.24 -20.75 16.81
C ASP A 155 20.24 -21.10 17.92
N VAL A 156 20.97 -20.12 18.42
CA VAL A 156 21.77 -20.25 19.65
C VAL A 156 20.89 -20.60 20.83
N GLY A 157 19.74 -19.92 20.98
CA GLY A 157 18.77 -20.20 22.05
C GLY A 157 18.28 -21.64 22.03
N TYR A 158 17.89 -22.18 20.88
CA TYR A 158 17.48 -23.58 20.74
C TYR A 158 18.60 -24.56 21.06
N THR A 159 19.82 -24.29 20.60
CA THR A 159 20.99 -25.15 20.86
C THR A 159 21.33 -25.19 22.34
N VAL A 160 21.36 -24.04 23.01
CA VAL A 160 21.63 -23.94 24.46
C VAL A 160 20.53 -24.59 25.28
N ALA A 161 19.26 -24.33 24.97
CA ALA A 161 18.13 -24.94 25.65
C ALA A 161 18.14 -26.48 25.48
N GLY A 162 18.40 -26.96 24.24
CA GLY A 162 18.52 -28.38 23.98
C GLY A 162 19.63 -29.03 24.81
N GLY A 163 20.80 -28.38 24.86
CA GLY A 163 21.93 -28.82 25.67
C GLY A 163 21.62 -28.88 27.15
N ALA A 164 20.97 -27.85 27.69
CA ALA A 164 20.56 -27.84 29.10
C ALA A 164 19.56 -28.97 29.43
N VAL A 165 18.52 -29.15 28.58
CA VAL A 165 17.55 -30.23 28.76
C VAL A 165 18.21 -31.59 28.63
N GLY A 166 19.09 -31.80 27.66
CA GLY A 166 19.80 -33.05 27.47
C GLY A 166 20.73 -33.37 28.63
N GLY A 167 21.43 -32.39 29.18
CA GLY A 167 22.26 -32.55 30.40
C GLY A 167 21.43 -32.91 31.62
N LEU A 168 20.27 -32.24 31.83
CA LEU A 168 19.36 -32.55 32.92
C LEU A 168 18.71 -33.93 32.76
N MET A 169 18.35 -34.34 31.56
CA MET A 169 17.85 -35.70 31.31
C MET A 169 18.92 -36.75 31.60
N ALA A 170 20.17 -36.55 31.20
CA ALA A 170 21.26 -37.46 31.53
C ALA A 170 21.46 -37.59 33.05
N LEU A 171 21.39 -36.48 33.76
CA LEU A 171 21.43 -36.48 35.24
C LEU A 171 20.27 -37.24 35.85
N ASN A 172 19.06 -37.04 35.36
CA ASN A 172 17.85 -37.69 35.88
C ASN A 172 17.83 -39.22 35.62
N TRP A 173 18.32 -39.65 34.47
CA TRP A 173 18.29 -41.06 34.07
C TRP A 173 19.47 -41.87 34.60
N LEU A 174 20.66 -41.30 34.61
CA LEU A 174 21.90 -41.96 35.00
C LEU A 174 22.28 -41.70 36.48
N GLY A 175 21.67 -40.69 37.08
CA GLY A 175 21.90 -40.29 38.45
C GLY A 175 23.14 -39.41 38.65
N LEU A 176 23.16 -38.74 39.79
CA LEU A 176 24.27 -37.87 40.17
C LEU A 176 25.56 -38.64 40.38
N GLU A 177 25.46 -39.88 40.86
CA GLU A 177 26.60 -40.77 41.10
C GLU A 177 27.36 -41.09 39.79
N ALA A 178 26.61 -41.37 38.72
CA ALA A 178 27.19 -41.60 37.41
C ALA A 178 27.87 -40.34 36.84
N ALA A 179 27.26 -39.16 37.08
CA ALA A 179 27.86 -37.90 36.69
C ALA A 179 29.19 -37.62 37.40
N ILE A 180 29.27 -37.92 38.69
CA ILE A 180 30.47 -37.78 39.51
C ILE A 180 31.52 -38.82 39.10
N ALA A 181 31.11 -40.08 38.99
CA ALA A 181 32.02 -41.19 38.61
C ALA A 181 32.63 -41.00 37.23
N SER A 182 31.88 -40.45 36.30
CA SER A 182 32.33 -40.13 34.94
C SER A 182 33.07 -38.79 34.80
N GLN A 183 33.33 -38.09 35.91
CA GLN A 183 33.91 -36.75 35.90
C GLN A 183 33.17 -35.77 35.00
N GLY A 184 31.84 -35.92 34.92
CA GLY A 184 30.97 -35.06 34.12
C GLY A 184 30.76 -35.47 32.64
N TYR A 185 31.44 -36.53 32.17
CA TYR A 185 31.31 -36.96 30.75
C TYR A 185 29.87 -37.38 30.41
N THR A 186 29.08 -37.92 31.33
CA THR A 186 27.68 -38.27 31.12
C THR A 186 26.81 -37.03 30.93
N LEU A 187 27.08 -35.96 31.68
CA LEU A 187 26.40 -34.66 31.50
C LEU A 187 26.78 -34.01 30.17
N ALA A 188 28.08 -34.04 29.85
CA ALA A 188 28.60 -33.52 28.59
C ALA A 188 28.00 -34.25 27.37
N GLY A 189 27.90 -35.60 27.48
CA GLY A 189 27.26 -36.42 26.45
C GLY A 189 25.80 -36.10 26.27
N GLY A 190 25.04 -35.98 27.38
CA GLY A 190 23.64 -35.59 27.37
C GLY A 190 23.44 -34.19 26.81
N ALA A 191 24.29 -33.24 27.20
CA ALA A 191 24.25 -31.87 26.67
C ALA A 191 24.59 -31.84 25.18
N ALA A 192 25.57 -32.62 24.71
CA ALA A 192 25.93 -32.69 23.30
C ALA A 192 24.77 -33.24 22.43
N ILE A 193 24.12 -34.33 22.89
CA ILE A 193 22.96 -34.92 22.21
C ILE A 193 21.81 -33.91 22.22
N GLY A 194 21.49 -33.31 23.37
CA GLY A 194 20.44 -32.30 23.49
C GLY A 194 20.69 -31.07 22.62
N SER A 195 21.94 -30.59 22.53
CA SER A 195 22.32 -29.50 21.65
C SER A 195 22.15 -29.86 20.18
N ALA A 196 22.52 -31.09 19.78
CA ALA A 196 22.30 -31.58 18.43
C ALA A 196 20.82 -31.64 18.05
N VAL A 197 19.96 -32.08 18.97
CA VAL A 197 18.50 -32.07 18.77
C VAL A 197 17.98 -30.63 18.69
N GLY A 198 18.42 -29.73 19.58
CA GLY A 198 18.06 -28.31 19.57
C GLY A 198 18.46 -27.63 18.26
N LEU A 199 19.67 -27.91 17.78
CA LEU A 199 20.11 -27.42 16.48
C LEU A 199 19.27 -27.98 15.33
N GLY A 200 18.94 -29.30 15.38
CA GLY A 200 18.05 -29.91 14.40
C GLY A 200 16.68 -29.22 14.36
N MET A 201 16.08 -28.91 15.51
CA MET A 201 14.84 -28.17 15.59
C MET A 201 14.98 -26.74 15.01
N ALA A 202 16.08 -26.05 15.29
CA ALA A 202 16.36 -24.73 14.74
C ALA A 202 16.43 -24.76 13.20
N LEU A 203 17.10 -25.78 12.64
CA LEU A 203 17.23 -25.94 11.18
C LEU A 203 15.89 -26.26 10.49
N LEU A 204 15.01 -26.99 11.17
CA LEU A 204 13.69 -27.36 10.65
C LEU A 204 12.65 -26.25 10.86
N ARG A 205 12.93 -25.29 11.72
CA ARG A 205 12.00 -24.20 12.01
C ARG A 205 11.75 -23.35 10.78
N LYS A 206 10.46 -23.17 10.44
CA LYS A 206 10.01 -22.24 9.41
C LYS A 206 10.07 -20.80 9.93
N GLY A 207 10.34 -19.83 9.07
CA GLY A 207 10.27 -18.41 9.41
C GLY A 207 8.84 -17.95 9.65
N HIS A 208 8.69 -16.67 10.03
CA HIS A 208 7.39 -16.08 10.24
C HIS A 208 6.71 -15.84 8.90
N ASP A 209 5.42 -16.16 8.86
CA ASP A 209 4.55 -15.79 7.74
C ASP A 209 4.33 -14.27 7.77
N VAL A 210 4.23 -13.67 6.61
CA VAL A 210 3.80 -12.27 6.44
C VAL A 210 2.38 -12.29 5.96
N LEU A 211 1.50 -11.79 6.80
CA LEU A 211 0.08 -11.66 6.55
C LEU A 211 -0.32 -10.21 6.81
N ILE A 212 -0.86 -9.54 5.80
CA ILE A 212 -1.52 -8.25 5.95
C ILE A 212 -3.02 -8.54 5.84
N ALA A 213 -3.73 -8.34 6.95
CA ALA A 213 -5.16 -8.58 7.01
C ALA A 213 -5.95 -7.37 6.47
N PRO A 214 -7.19 -7.59 6.00
CA PRO A 214 -8.09 -6.48 5.71
C PRO A 214 -8.27 -5.59 6.94
N GLY A 215 -8.08 -4.30 6.78
CA GLY A 215 -8.12 -3.35 7.88
C GLY A 215 -6.77 -3.01 8.49
N ASP A 216 -5.70 -3.71 8.15
CA ASP A 216 -4.36 -3.37 8.59
C ASP A 216 -3.88 -2.06 7.92
N GLU A 217 -3.31 -1.19 8.75
CA GLU A 217 -2.76 0.08 8.28
C GLU A 217 -1.35 -0.11 7.74
N ILE A 218 -1.14 0.35 6.52
CA ILE A 218 0.16 0.36 5.84
C ILE A 218 0.60 1.80 5.55
N ARG A 219 1.91 2.02 5.51
CA ARG A 219 2.52 3.30 5.19
C ARG A 219 3.32 3.20 3.91
N VAL A 220 2.87 3.92 2.90
CA VAL A 220 3.48 3.91 1.58
C VAL A 220 4.23 5.21 1.35
N LYS A 221 5.49 5.10 0.95
CA LYS A 221 6.30 6.25 0.52
C LYS A 221 6.13 6.44 -0.96
N ILE A 222 5.82 7.66 -1.37
CA ILE A 222 5.72 8.02 -2.78
C ILE A 222 7.10 8.42 -3.28
N ASN A 223 7.44 7.89 -4.46
CA ASN A 223 8.57 8.30 -5.26
C ASN A 223 8.00 8.94 -6.53
N THR A 224 7.94 10.23 -6.62
CA THR A 224 7.69 10.97 -7.86
C THR A 224 9.00 11.39 -8.50
#